data_a15ab1e1b254044884fd7703b410c60d
#
_entry.id   a15ab1e1b254044884fd7703b410c60d
#
_cell.length_a   1.000
_cell.length_b   1.000
_cell.length_c   1.000
_cell.angle_alpha   90.00
_cell.angle_beta   90.00
_cell.angle_gamma   90.00
#
_symmetry.space_group_name_H-M   'P 1'
#
loop_
_entity.id
_entity.type
_entity.pdbx_description
1 polymer ?
#
loop_
_entity_poly.entity_id
_entity_poly.type
_entity_poly.pdbx_seq_one_letter_code
_entity_poly.pdbx_strand_id
1 'polypeptide(L)'
;LIHLGDYDEADYQLAQQGPAAARIHMLGLRKDAVHFLPGKDVCICPSIRDASPRSLREAMACKVACIVTDIPGARELVVDGQTGMIIRPDSPEAIAASIGTLARDPEKTKAFGEAGYQRIITHYTMEKYVQNLTNVFQQVIDK
;
A
#
# COMPACT_ATOMS: atom_id res chain seq x y z
N LEU A 1 12.77 4.60 -7.36
CA LEU A 1 12.14 3.64 -6.44
C LEU A 1 12.83 3.71 -5.08
N ILE A 2 12.05 3.73 -4.03
CA ILE A 2 12.56 3.60 -2.65
C ILE A 2 12.01 2.28 -2.11
N HIS A 3 12.90 1.39 -1.67
CA HIS A 3 12.53 0.16 -0.98
C HIS A 3 12.66 0.37 0.53
N LEU A 4 11.57 0.12 1.25
CA LEU A 4 11.50 0.17 2.71
C LEU A 4 11.07 -1.21 3.20
N GLY A 5 11.92 -1.87 3.96
CA GLY A 5 11.69 -3.21 4.46
C GLY A 5 12.97 -4.01 4.54
N ASP A 6 12.83 -5.24 4.98
CA ASP A 6 13.94 -6.18 5.03
C ASP A 6 14.29 -6.69 3.62
N TYR A 7 15.54 -6.97 3.40
CA TYR A 7 16.07 -7.55 2.15
C TYR A 7 17.37 -8.28 2.44
N ASP A 8 17.69 -9.27 1.63
CA ASP A 8 18.96 -9.97 1.71
C ASP A 8 20.01 -9.40 0.72
N GLU A 9 21.21 -9.96 0.76
CA GLU A 9 22.31 -9.53 -0.11
C GLU A 9 22.00 -9.80 -1.60
N ALA A 10 21.26 -10.86 -1.91
CA ALA A 10 20.87 -11.17 -3.29
C ALA A 10 19.90 -10.11 -3.84
N ASP A 11 18.91 -9.69 -3.04
CA ASP A 11 18.00 -8.61 -3.38
C ASP A 11 18.75 -7.31 -3.62
N TYR A 12 19.73 -6.99 -2.75
CA TYR A 12 20.54 -5.79 -2.90
C TYR A 12 21.36 -5.82 -4.19
N GLN A 13 22.05 -6.91 -4.47
CA GLN A 13 22.86 -7.10 -5.67
C GLN A 13 21.97 -7.01 -6.93
N LEU A 14 20.79 -7.60 -6.91
CA LEU A 14 19.84 -7.51 -8.02
C LEU A 14 19.39 -6.06 -8.25
N ALA A 15 19.11 -5.31 -7.19
CA ALA A 15 18.72 -3.89 -7.30
C ALA A 15 19.83 -3.01 -7.88
N GLN A 16 21.11 -3.39 -7.73
CA GLN A 16 22.26 -2.68 -8.27
C GLN A 16 22.56 -3.02 -9.74
N GLN A 17 21.80 -3.91 -10.36
CA GLN A 17 21.98 -4.32 -11.73
C GLN A 17 21.04 -3.56 -12.69
N GLY A 18 21.49 -3.41 -13.93
CA GLY A 18 20.68 -2.84 -15.00
C GLY A 18 20.57 -1.32 -15.01
N PRO A 19 19.86 -0.77 -15.99
CA PRO A 19 19.83 0.67 -16.27
C PRO A 19 19.07 1.50 -15.23
N ALA A 20 18.31 0.86 -14.36
CA ALA A 20 17.54 1.52 -13.31
C ALA A 20 18.27 1.60 -11.96
N ALA A 21 19.41 0.91 -11.81
CA ALA A 21 20.13 0.77 -10.54
C ALA A 21 20.34 2.09 -9.79
N ALA A 22 20.82 3.13 -10.49
CA ALA A 22 21.05 4.45 -9.89
C ALA A 22 19.78 5.15 -9.36
N ARG A 23 18.59 4.62 -9.67
CA ARG A 23 17.29 5.16 -9.26
C ARG A 23 16.58 4.26 -8.26
N ILE A 24 17.24 3.22 -7.77
CA ILE A 24 16.72 2.31 -6.75
C ILE A 24 17.48 2.57 -5.44
N HIS A 25 16.76 2.91 -4.40
CA HIS A 25 17.30 3.19 -3.07
C HIS A 25 16.80 2.14 -2.09
N MET A 26 17.69 1.25 -1.67
CA MET A 26 17.42 0.21 -0.67
C MET A 26 17.73 0.77 0.72
N LEU A 27 16.70 1.13 1.49
CA LEU A 27 16.86 1.83 2.78
C LEU A 27 16.75 0.91 3.99
N GLY A 28 16.42 -0.36 3.77
CA GLY A 28 16.26 -1.33 4.84
C GLY A 28 15.06 -1.08 5.75
N LEU A 29 15.03 -1.76 6.87
CA LEU A 29 13.96 -1.61 7.87
C LEU A 29 14.11 -0.27 8.61
N ARG A 30 13.06 0.55 8.56
CA ARG A 30 13.05 1.90 9.15
C ARG A 30 11.85 2.11 10.06
N LYS A 31 12.12 2.68 11.24
CA LYS A 31 11.05 3.07 12.18
C LYS A 31 10.27 4.31 11.74
N ASP A 32 10.88 5.13 10.89
CA ASP A 32 10.35 6.38 10.35
C ASP A 32 9.82 6.23 8.91
N ALA A 33 9.51 5.01 8.48
CA ALA A 33 9.06 4.69 7.12
C ALA A 33 7.88 5.57 6.65
N VAL A 34 6.96 5.89 7.55
CA VAL A 34 5.79 6.75 7.25
C VAL A 34 6.20 8.14 6.77
N HIS A 35 7.34 8.67 7.19
CA HIS A 35 7.82 9.99 6.78
C HIS A 35 8.31 10.04 5.33
N PHE A 36 8.53 8.88 4.70
CA PHE A 36 8.89 8.79 3.28
C PHE A 36 7.67 8.80 2.34
N LEU A 37 6.46 8.63 2.86
CA LEU A 37 5.23 8.52 2.05
C LEU A 37 4.76 9.86 1.49
N PRO A 38 4.76 10.99 2.24
CA PRO A 38 4.29 12.25 1.69
C PRO A 38 5.05 12.67 0.43
N GLY A 39 4.31 13.06 -0.61
CA GLY A 39 4.87 13.47 -1.89
C GLY A 39 5.41 12.33 -2.76
N LYS A 40 5.07 11.07 -2.46
CA LYS A 40 5.28 9.94 -3.37
C LYS A 40 4.06 9.76 -4.27
N ASP A 41 4.32 9.32 -5.48
CA ASP A 41 3.25 9.10 -6.46
C ASP A 41 2.52 7.78 -6.21
N VAL A 42 3.30 6.71 -5.96
CA VAL A 42 2.79 5.35 -5.84
C VAL A 42 3.46 4.59 -4.70
N CYS A 43 2.67 3.89 -3.91
CA CYS A 43 3.11 2.88 -2.96
C CYS A 43 2.76 1.48 -3.49
N ILE A 44 3.73 0.56 -3.42
CA ILE A 44 3.56 -0.82 -3.85
C ILE A 44 3.66 -1.71 -2.63
N CYS A 45 2.61 -2.50 -2.38
CA CYS A 45 2.57 -3.51 -1.31
C CYS A 45 2.41 -4.90 -1.93
N PRO A 46 3.51 -5.56 -2.32
CA PRO A 46 3.49 -6.82 -3.06
C PRO A 46 3.43 -8.04 -2.13
N SER A 47 2.88 -7.90 -0.93
CA SER A 47 2.81 -8.97 0.06
C SER A 47 2.01 -10.17 -0.47
N ILE A 48 2.48 -11.37 -0.20
CA ILE A 48 1.75 -12.62 -0.51
C ILE A 48 0.88 -13.08 0.67
N ARG A 49 1.14 -12.54 1.86
CA ARG A 49 0.37 -12.77 3.10
C ARG A 49 0.43 -11.53 3.97
N ASP A 50 -0.72 -10.97 4.27
CA ASP A 50 -0.87 -9.93 5.27
C ASP A 50 -2.36 -9.83 5.63
N ALA A 51 -2.68 -9.87 6.91
CA ALA A 51 -4.07 -9.79 7.37
C ALA A 51 -4.59 -8.35 7.33
N SER A 52 -3.71 -7.35 7.49
CA SER A 52 -4.09 -5.93 7.52
C SER A 52 -2.85 -5.04 7.37
N PRO A 53 -2.35 -4.82 6.14
CA PRO A 53 -1.10 -4.12 5.89
C PRO A 53 -1.10 -2.70 6.47
N ARG A 54 -0.27 -2.44 7.48
CA ARG A 54 -0.18 -1.11 8.09
C ARG A 54 0.41 -0.10 7.12
N SER A 55 1.45 -0.48 6.39
CA SER A 55 2.09 0.37 5.38
C SER A 55 1.11 0.85 4.31
N LEU A 56 0.15 0.00 3.94
CA LEU A 56 -0.89 0.34 2.98
C LEU A 56 -1.84 1.42 3.54
N ARG A 57 -2.29 1.26 4.80
CA ARG A 57 -3.12 2.29 5.46
C ARG A 57 -2.38 3.62 5.60
N GLU A 58 -1.09 3.57 5.95
CA GLU A 58 -0.24 4.76 6.06
C GLU A 58 -0.10 5.45 4.70
N ALA A 59 0.13 4.71 3.61
CA ALA A 59 0.21 5.26 2.26
C ALA A 59 -1.10 5.92 1.83
N MET A 60 -2.23 5.24 2.02
CA MET A 60 -3.56 5.78 1.73
C MET A 60 -3.85 7.03 2.55
N ALA A 61 -3.47 7.07 3.84
CA ALA A 61 -3.61 8.25 4.70
C ALA A 61 -2.75 9.43 4.24
N CYS A 62 -1.67 9.17 3.50
CA CYS A 62 -0.82 10.19 2.88
C CYS A 62 -1.26 10.57 1.46
N LYS A 63 -2.42 10.13 0.98
CA LYS A 63 -2.94 10.34 -0.38
C LYS A 63 -2.05 9.77 -1.48
N VAL A 64 -1.34 8.69 -1.19
CA VAL A 64 -0.49 7.99 -2.14
C VAL A 64 -1.30 6.91 -2.84
N ALA A 65 -1.26 6.87 -4.17
CA ALA A 65 -1.90 5.80 -4.94
C ALA A 65 -1.26 4.45 -4.61
N CYS A 66 -2.06 3.39 -4.48
CA CYS A 66 -1.57 2.09 -4.05
C CYS A 66 -1.73 1.03 -5.14
N ILE A 67 -0.67 0.25 -5.35
CA ILE A 67 -0.68 -1.01 -6.10
C ILE A 67 -0.49 -2.13 -5.08
N VAL A 68 -1.44 -3.06 -4.99
CA VAL A 68 -1.44 -4.11 -3.99
C VAL A 68 -1.68 -5.47 -4.62
N THR A 69 -1.15 -6.50 -4.02
CA THR A 69 -1.47 -7.87 -4.42
C THR A 69 -2.85 -8.28 -3.92
N ASP A 70 -3.45 -9.21 -4.66
CA ASP A 70 -4.76 -9.78 -4.41
C ASP A 70 -4.75 -10.74 -3.20
N ILE A 71 -4.76 -10.15 -2.00
CA ILE A 71 -4.84 -10.87 -0.73
C ILE A 71 -5.98 -10.30 0.13
N PRO A 72 -6.57 -11.09 1.05
CA PRO A 72 -7.72 -10.65 1.84
C PRO A 72 -7.52 -9.30 2.54
N GLY A 73 -6.38 -9.11 3.23
CA GLY A 73 -6.10 -7.87 3.95
C GLY A 73 -5.96 -6.64 3.04
N ALA A 74 -5.51 -6.80 1.79
CA ALA A 74 -5.44 -5.69 0.82
C ALA A 74 -6.82 -5.39 0.22
N ARG A 75 -7.62 -6.42 -0.12
CA ARG A 75 -8.99 -6.26 -0.62
C ARG A 75 -9.93 -5.55 0.35
N GLU A 76 -9.68 -5.69 1.64
CA GLU A 76 -10.44 -4.96 2.65
C GLU A 76 -10.20 -3.45 2.56
N LEU A 77 -8.97 -3.03 2.29
CA LEU A 77 -8.56 -1.63 2.25
C LEU A 77 -8.76 -0.99 0.88
N VAL A 78 -8.37 -1.69 -0.19
CA VAL A 78 -8.36 -1.15 -1.56
C VAL A 78 -9.56 -1.67 -2.35
N VAL A 79 -10.24 -0.76 -3.04
CA VAL A 79 -11.25 -1.07 -4.06
C VAL A 79 -10.59 -0.92 -5.43
N ASP A 80 -10.47 -2.03 -6.15
CA ASP A 80 -9.78 -2.06 -7.44
C ASP A 80 -10.37 -1.08 -8.44
N GLY A 81 -9.49 -0.35 -9.13
CA GLY A 81 -9.87 0.67 -10.09
C GLY A 81 -10.54 1.93 -9.53
N GLN A 82 -10.69 2.04 -8.19
CA GLN A 82 -11.28 3.20 -7.53
C GLN A 82 -10.33 3.86 -6.53
N THR A 83 -9.73 3.09 -5.62
CA THR A 83 -8.85 3.60 -4.57
C THR A 83 -7.41 3.07 -4.72
N GLY A 84 -7.12 2.37 -5.80
CA GLY A 84 -5.84 1.76 -6.13
C GLY A 84 -5.99 0.67 -7.18
N MET A 85 -4.95 -0.13 -7.36
CA MET A 85 -4.93 -1.27 -8.26
C MET A 85 -4.65 -2.54 -7.48
N ILE A 86 -5.46 -3.57 -7.72
CA ILE A 86 -5.25 -4.93 -7.18
C ILE A 86 -4.68 -5.80 -8.29
N ILE A 87 -3.55 -6.42 -8.05
CA ILE A 87 -2.84 -7.27 -9.00
C ILE A 87 -2.69 -8.69 -8.46
N ARG A 88 -2.51 -9.66 -9.35
CA ARG A 88 -2.23 -11.03 -8.91
C ARG A 88 -0.92 -11.09 -8.10
N PRO A 89 -0.86 -11.91 -7.04
CA PRO A 89 0.38 -12.17 -6.32
C PRO A 89 1.44 -12.79 -7.23
N ASP A 90 2.70 -12.66 -6.83
CA ASP A 90 3.85 -13.27 -7.49
C ASP A 90 3.93 -12.94 -9.00
N SER A 91 3.73 -11.66 -9.35
CA SER A 91 3.75 -11.21 -10.73
C SER A 91 4.50 -9.88 -10.90
N PRO A 92 5.82 -9.93 -11.11
CA PRO A 92 6.61 -8.75 -11.44
C PRO A 92 6.10 -7.99 -12.66
N GLU A 93 5.58 -8.71 -13.65
CA GLU A 93 5.03 -8.14 -14.88
C GLU A 93 3.77 -7.30 -14.58
N ALA A 94 2.89 -7.80 -13.69
CA ALA A 94 1.69 -7.06 -13.29
C ALA A 94 2.07 -5.80 -12.49
N ILE A 95 3.10 -5.86 -11.64
CA ILE A 95 3.65 -4.70 -10.94
C ILE A 95 4.15 -3.68 -11.96
N ALA A 96 5.00 -4.09 -12.90
CA ALA A 96 5.59 -3.21 -13.91
C ALA A 96 4.52 -2.56 -14.80
N ALA A 97 3.53 -3.33 -15.24
CA ALA A 97 2.41 -2.83 -16.05
C ALA A 97 1.58 -1.79 -15.28
N SER A 98 1.30 -2.05 -14.01
CA SER A 98 0.53 -1.14 -13.14
C SER A 98 1.28 0.16 -12.87
N ILE A 99 2.58 0.09 -12.57
CA ILE A 99 3.44 1.28 -12.45
C ILE A 99 3.39 2.08 -13.76
N GLY A 100 3.57 1.42 -14.91
CA GLY A 100 3.51 2.05 -16.22
C GLY A 100 2.16 2.71 -16.51
N THR A 101 1.06 2.13 -16.05
CA THR A 101 -0.28 2.71 -16.17
C THR A 101 -0.42 4.00 -15.37
N LEU A 102 -0.04 3.98 -14.10
CA LEU A 102 -0.11 5.15 -13.24
C LEU A 102 0.89 6.24 -13.63
N ALA A 103 2.09 5.88 -14.07
CA ALA A 103 3.09 6.85 -14.53
C ALA A 103 2.65 7.63 -15.77
N ARG A 104 1.84 7.02 -16.65
CA ARG A 104 1.30 7.68 -17.85
C ARG A 104 0.04 8.49 -17.61
N ASP A 105 -0.58 8.34 -16.45
CA ASP A 105 -1.84 9.01 -16.10
C ASP A 105 -1.74 9.63 -14.69
N PRO A 106 -1.10 10.79 -14.54
CA PRO A 106 -0.96 11.48 -13.26
C PRO A 106 -2.30 11.86 -12.61
N GLU A 107 -3.33 12.19 -13.43
CA GLU A 107 -4.65 12.53 -12.90
C GLU A 107 -5.32 11.32 -12.24
N LYS A 108 -5.26 10.16 -12.87
CA LYS A 108 -5.72 8.90 -12.30
C LYS A 108 -4.95 8.55 -11.03
N THR A 109 -3.64 8.73 -11.03
CA THR A 109 -2.79 8.47 -9.88
C THR A 109 -3.21 9.34 -8.69
N LYS A 110 -3.41 10.63 -8.92
CA LYS A 110 -3.90 11.57 -7.91
C LYS A 110 -5.32 11.23 -7.44
N ALA A 111 -6.21 10.87 -8.36
CA ALA A 111 -7.58 10.47 -8.03
C ALA A 111 -7.61 9.22 -7.13
N PHE A 112 -6.77 8.22 -7.40
CA PHE A 112 -6.65 7.04 -6.54
C PHE A 112 -6.14 7.39 -5.14
N GLY A 113 -5.14 8.25 -5.04
CA GLY A 113 -4.62 8.72 -3.76
C GLY A 113 -5.68 9.43 -2.93
N GLU A 114 -6.43 10.35 -3.54
CA GLU A 114 -7.50 11.07 -2.86
C GLU A 114 -8.65 10.15 -2.44
N ALA A 115 -9.11 9.26 -3.33
CA ALA A 115 -10.17 8.30 -3.01
C ALA A 115 -9.74 7.32 -1.91
N GLY A 116 -8.47 6.88 -1.93
CA GLY A 116 -7.88 6.05 -0.88
C GLY A 116 -7.87 6.76 0.47
N TYR A 117 -7.46 8.02 0.50
CA TYR A 117 -7.50 8.84 1.70
C TYR A 117 -8.92 8.98 2.26
N GLN A 118 -9.89 9.32 1.42
CA GLN A 118 -11.29 9.45 1.85
C GLN A 118 -11.82 8.13 2.45
N ARG A 119 -11.45 7.00 1.87
CA ARG A 119 -11.81 5.69 2.41
C ARG A 119 -11.21 5.45 3.81
N ILE A 120 -9.93 5.79 4.01
CA ILE A 120 -9.26 5.63 5.32
C ILE A 120 -9.91 6.49 6.39
N ILE A 121 -10.12 7.77 6.15
CA ILE A 121 -10.69 8.68 7.16
C ILE A 121 -12.17 8.40 7.45
N THR A 122 -12.87 7.75 6.53
CA THR A 122 -14.29 7.40 6.71
C THR A 122 -14.48 6.08 7.45
N HIS A 123 -13.63 5.07 7.19
CA HIS A 123 -13.90 3.69 7.63
C HIS A 123 -12.87 3.13 8.59
N TYR A 124 -11.64 3.67 8.65
CA TYR A 124 -10.51 3.05 9.34
C TYR A 124 -9.85 3.96 10.37
N THR A 125 -10.62 4.90 10.95
CA THR A 125 -10.15 5.73 12.05
C THR A 125 -10.18 4.97 13.38
N MET A 126 -9.47 5.48 14.38
CA MET A 126 -9.49 4.90 15.74
C MET A 126 -10.90 4.94 16.35
N GLU A 127 -11.65 6.01 16.11
CA GLU A 127 -13.03 6.15 16.58
C GLU A 127 -13.92 5.04 16.00
N LYS A 128 -13.81 4.76 14.70
CA LYS A 128 -14.54 3.67 14.05
C LYS A 128 -14.14 2.30 14.59
N TYR A 129 -12.84 2.11 14.80
CA TYR A 129 -12.34 0.87 15.40
C TYR A 129 -12.94 0.64 16.79
N VAL A 130 -12.87 1.64 17.68
CA VAL A 130 -13.44 1.55 19.04
C VAL A 130 -14.94 1.31 18.98
N GLN A 131 -15.67 2.06 18.15
CA GLN A 131 -17.11 1.88 18.00
C GLN A 131 -17.48 0.46 17.55
N ASN A 132 -16.81 -0.07 16.53
CA ASN A 132 -17.07 -1.42 16.02
C ASN A 132 -16.76 -2.47 17.09
N LEU A 133 -15.66 -2.34 17.82
CA LEU A 133 -15.28 -3.26 18.88
C LEU A 133 -16.30 -3.22 20.02
N THR A 134 -16.74 -2.05 20.45
CA THR A 134 -17.77 -1.88 21.48
C THR A 134 -19.08 -2.54 21.06
N ASN A 135 -19.51 -2.37 19.81
CA ASN A 135 -20.71 -3.01 19.29
C ASN A 135 -20.62 -4.53 19.33
N VAL A 136 -19.47 -5.11 18.99
CA VAL A 136 -19.26 -6.56 19.06
C VAL A 136 -19.35 -7.05 20.51
N PHE A 137 -18.72 -6.37 21.45
CA PHE A 137 -18.82 -6.74 22.88
C PHE A 137 -20.25 -6.64 23.40
N GLN A 138 -20.97 -5.57 23.06
CA GLN A 138 -22.36 -5.42 23.48
C GLN A 138 -23.25 -6.58 23.00
N GLN A 139 -23.09 -6.98 21.72
CA GLN A 139 -23.81 -8.12 21.14
C GLN A 139 -23.56 -9.46 21.87
N VAL A 140 -22.41 -9.61 22.53
CA VAL A 140 -22.02 -10.81 23.26
C VAL A 140 -22.60 -10.76 24.68
N ILE A 141 -22.62 -9.57 25.31
CA ILE A 141 -23.09 -9.36 26.67
C ILE A 141 -24.62 -9.47 26.75
N ASP A 142 -25.33 -9.00 25.73
CA ASP A 142 -26.78 -8.96 25.65
C ASP A 142 -27.40 -10.33 25.28
N LYS A 143 -26.61 -11.39 25.11
CA LYS A 143 -27.03 -12.78 24.90
C LYS A 143 -27.06 -13.59 26.18
#